data_d6227b8456db24675e528595d8b8f599
#
_entry.id   d6227b8456db24675e528595d8b8f599
#
_cell.length_a   1.000
_cell.length_b   1.000
_cell.length_c   1.000
_cell.angle_alpha   90.00
_cell.angle_beta   90.00
_cell.angle_gamma   90.00
#
_symmetry.space_group_name_H-M   'P 1'
#
loop_
_entity.id
_entity.type
_entity.pdbx_description
1 polymer ?
#
loop_
_entity_poly.entity_id
_entity_poly.type
_entity_poly.pdbx_seq_one_letter_code
_entity_poly.pdbx_strand_id
1 'polypeptide(L)'
;MNDIVSWFSEINPVLAALLATTFTWLVTAAGAAMVFGIKSMHRGMLDGMLGFTGGIMVAASFWSLLAPSIEMSPGEGFVKVFPAAIGFGLGAIFIFGLDKLLPHLHINFNDNETEGVKTQLHKTTLLVLAITLHNIPEGLAIGVLFGAAANGMEGATYAGAIALTIGIAIQNFPEGFAVAMPLRRAGASRLKSFWYGQLSAIVEPIAGVIGAVSVIYMQSILPYALAFAAGAMIFVVVEEVIPETQRDKYTDVAVLGFIGGFLVMMILDVGLG
;
A
#
# COMPACT_ATOMS: atom_id res chain seq x y z
N MET A 1 6.14 14.62 18.04
CA MET A 1 5.06 13.62 17.84
C MET A 1 3.73 14.14 18.41
N ASN A 2 3.66 14.46 19.72
CA ASN A 2 2.41 14.90 20.36
C ASN A 2 1.73 16.08 19.63
N ASP A 3 2.47 17.08 19.18
CA ASP A 3 1.91 18.23 18.45
C ASP A 3 1.28 17.83 17.09
N ILE A 4 1.88 16.87 16.40
CA ILE A 4 1.35 16.36 15.11
C ILE A 4 0.08 15.55 15.37
N VAL A 5 0.09 14.68 16.37
CA VAL A 5 -1.09 13.88 16.75
C VAL A 5 -2.23 14.80 17.16
N SER A 6 -1.96 15.82 18.01
CA SER A 6 -2.95 16.82 18.42
C SER A 6 -3.53 17.55 17.21
N TRP A 7 -2.68 18.04 16.30
CA TRP A 7 -3.11 18.72 15.11
C TRP A 7 -4.03 17.86 14.23
N PHE A 8 -3.69 16.60 13.99
CA PHE A 8 -4.52 15.68 13.22
C PHE A 8 -5.85 15.36 13.92
N SER A 9 -5.90 15.38 15.27
CA SER A 9 -7.13 15.15 16.02
C SER A 9 -8.11 16.34 16.00
N GLU A 10 -7.63 17.54 15.68
CA GLU A 10 -8.44 18.77 15.62
C GLU A 10 -9.07 19.01 14.25
N ILE A 11 -8.54 18.39 13.19
CA ILE A 11 -9.06 18.58 11.83
C ILE A 11 -10.09 17.51 11.45
N ASN A 12 -10.87 17.81 10.41
CA ASN A 12 -11.84 16.84 9.87
C ASN A 12 -11.11 15.54 9.42
N PRO A 13 -11.59 14.34 9.80
CA PRO A 13 -10.90 13.07 9.48
C PRO A 13 -10.75 12.79 7.99
N VAL A 14 -11.67 13.27 7.15
CA VAL A 14 -11.55 13.18 5.69
C VAL A 14 -10.40 14.05 5.19
N LEU A 15 -10.25 15.25 5.76
CA LEU A 15 -9.12 16.13 5.45
C LEU A 15 -7.80 15.54 5.96
N ALA A 16 -7.81 14.95 7.16
CA ALA A 16 -6.65 14.25 7.70
C ALA A 16 -6.19 13.12 6.77
N ALA A 17 -7.11 12.27 6.34
CA ALA A 17 -6.85 11.19 5.39
C ALA A 17 -6.35 11.72 4.04
N LEU A 18 -6.97 12.78 3.49
CA LEU A 18 -6.53 13.40 2.25
C LEU A 18 -5.10 13.95 2.35
N LEU A 19 -4.76 14.63 3.43
CA LEU A 19 -3.41 15.18 3.62
C LEU A 19 -2.37 14.07 3.79
N ALA A 20 -2.69 13.04 4.60
CA ALA A 20 -1.83 11.89 4.82
C ALA A 20 -1.55 11.13 3.51
N THR A 21 -2.59 10.83 2.74
CA THR A 21 -2.45 10.11 1.46
C THR A 21 -1.88 10.98 0.33
N THR A 22 -2.07 12.29 0.39
CA THR A 22 -1.34 13.21 -0.50
C THR A 22 0.15 13.21 -0.18
N PHE A 23 0.52 13.15 1.09
CA PHE A 23 1.92 13.03 1.51
C PHE A 23 2.54 11.71 1.00
N THR A 24 1.85 10.56 1.14
CA THR A 24 2.36 9.27 0.61
C THR A 24 2.51 9.30 -0.90
N TRP A 25 1.54 9.84 -1.64
CA TRP A 25 1.65 10.08 -3.08
C TRP A 25 2.85 10.97 -3.46
N LEU A 26 3.11 12.06 -2.72
CA LEU A 26 4.26 12.93 -2.98
C LEU A 26 5.59 12.20 -2.75
N VAL A 27 5.65 11.26 -1.82
CA VAL A 27 6.84 10.41 -1.61
C VAL A 27 7.02 9.43 -2.77
N THR A 28 5.95 8.84 -3.32
CA THR A 28 6.00 8.08 -4.59
C THR A 28 6.54 8.95 -5.72
N ALA A 29 6.07 10.19 -5.83
CA ALA A 29 6.57 11.13 -6.84
C ALA A 29 8.06 11.44 -6.63
N ALA A 30 8.53 11.56 -5.39
CA ALA A 30 9.94 11.75 -5.08
C ALA A 30 10.78 10.52 -5.51
N GLY A 31 10.30 9.31 -5.26
CA GLY A 31 10.91 8.06 -5.76
C GLY A 31 10.99 8.03 -7.29
N ALA A 32 9.88 8.34 -7.97
CA ALA A 32 9.83 8.41 -9.42
C ALA A 32 10.79 9.50 -9.98
N ALA A 33 10.99 10.60 -9.26
CA ALA A 33 11.89 11.70 -9.67
C ALA A 33 13.37 11.28 -9.71
N MET A 34 13.73 10.16 -9.09
CA MET A 34 15.10 9.64 -9.16
C MET A 34 15.59 9.37 -10.59
N VAL A 35 14.66 9.19 -11.56
CA VAL A 35 15.01 9.02 -13.00
C VAL A 35 15.72 10.25 -13.61
N PHE A 36 15.63 11.41 -12.99
CA PHE A 36 16.32 12.59 -13.46
C PHE A 36 17.83 12.57 -13.13
N GLY A 37 18.20 11.94 -11.98
CA GLY A 37 19.58 11.83 -11.52
C GLY A 37 20.25 10.49 -11.82
N ILE A 38 19.51 9.38 -11.73
CA ILE A 38 20.03 8.02 -11.85
C ILE A 38 19.85 7.51 -13.29
N LYS A 39 20.94 7.01 -13.90
CA LYS A 39 20.91 6.46 -15.27
C LYS A 39 20.55 4.97 -15.31
N SER A 40 20.99 4.21 -14.32
CA SER A 40 20.73 2.77 -14.20
C SER A 40 20.72 2.36 -12.73
N MET A 41 19.93 1.36 -12.39
CA MET A 41 19.89 0.76 -11.06
C MET A 41 20.36 -0.69 -11.14
N HIS A 42 21.14 -1.11 -10.16
CA HIS A 42 21.54 -2.50 -10.01
C HIS A 42 20.33 -3.34 -9.59
N ARG A 43 20.16 -4.53 -10.20
CA ARG A 43 18.99 -5.40 -9.95
C ARG A 43 18.84 -5.75 -8.45
N GLY A 44 19.94 -6.13 -7.79
CA GLY A 44 19.90 -6.46 -6.36
C GLY A 44 19.42 -5.32 -5.45
N MET A 45 19.69 -4.06 -5.83
CA MET A 45 19.15 -2.92 -5.09
C MET A 45 17.62 -2.82 -5.28
N LEU A 46 17.12 -3.05 -6.51
CA LEU A 46 15.68 -3.07 -6.78
C LEU A 46 15.00 -4.19 -5.97
N ASP A 47 15.55 -5.40 -6.01
CA ASP A 47 14.98 -6.56 -5.30
C ASP A 47 14.98 -6.33 -3.78
N GLY A 48 16.05 -5.73 -3.23
CA GLY A 48 16.10 -5.34 -1.82
C GLY A 48 15.06 -4.28 -1.44
N MET A 49 14.84 -3.29 -2.30
CA MET A 49 13.82 -2.26 -2.10
C MET A 49 12.40 -2.82 -2.18
N LEU A 50 12.13 -3.70 -3.16
CA LEU A 50 10.84 -4.39 -3.27
C LEU A 50 10.59 -5.33 -2.09
N GLY A 51 11.61 -6.07 -1.66
CA GLY A 51 11.51 -6.87 -0.44
C GLY A 51 11.17 -6.00 0.77
N PHE A 52 11.86 -4.87 0.95
CA PHE A 52 11.61 -3.94 2.04
C PHE A 52 10.17 -3.40 2.04
N THR A 53 9.65 -3.03 0.87
CA THR A 53 8.24 -2.66 0.67
C THR A 53 7.30 -3.76 1.16
N GLY A 54 7.49 -5.00 0.69
CA GLY A 54 6.66 -6.14 1.11
C GLY A 54 6.69 -6.39 2.61
N GLY A 55 7.86 -6.21 3.25
CA GLY A 55 8.02 -6.31 4.70
C GLY A 55 7.18 -5.28 5.47
N ILE A 56 7.22 -4.01 5.03
CA ILE A 56 6.38 -2.94 5.59
C ILE A 56 4.90 -3.29 5.44
N MET A 57 4.47 -3.69 4.23
CA MET A 57 3.07 -4.00 3.96
C MET A 57 2.54 -5.14 4.85
N VAL A 58 3.32 -6.22 5.04
CA VAL A 58 2.90 -7.33 5.90
C VAL A 58 2.79 -6.89 7.37
N ALA A 59 3.76 -6.15 7.87
CA ALA A 59 3.75 -5.64 9.23
C ALA A 59 2.56 -4.70 9.47
N ALA A 60 2.33 -3.73 8.57
CA ALA A 60 1.20 -2.81 8.61
C ALA A 60 -0.15 -3.55 8.56
N SER A 61 -0.27 -4.56 7.68
CA SER A 61 -1.48 -5.37 7.60
C SER A 61 -1.83 -6.05 8.93
N PHE A 62 -0.83 -6.46 9.69
CA PHE A 62 -1.07 -7.10 10.99
C PHE A 62 -1.34 -6.07 12.09
N TRP A 63 -0.38 -5.18 12.37
CA TRP A 63 -0.46 -4.28 13.54
C TRP A 63 -1.41 -3.10 13.33
N SER A 64 -1.35 -2.43 12.19
CA SER A 64 -2.18 -1.25 11.95
C SER A 64 -3.62 -1.59 11.56
N LEU A 65 -3.90 -2.79 11.02
CA LEU A 65 -5.20 -3.11 10.44
C LEU A 65 -5.88 -4.33 11.08
N LEU A 66 -5.26 -5.53 11.06
CA LEU A 66 -5.91 -6.74 11.58
C LEU A 66 -6.05 -6.74 13.10
N ALA A 67 -5.02 -6.34 13.85
CA ALA A 67 -5.09 -6.30 15.29
C ALA A 67 -6.18 -5.34 15.78
N PRO A 68 -6.25 -4.07 15.32
CA PRO A 68 -7.36 -3.17 15.64
C PRO A 68 -8.73 -3.71 15.18
N SER A 69 -8.81 -4.31 13.99
CA SER A 69 -10.04 -4.92 13.50
C SER A 69 -10.60 -5.98 14.47
N ILE A 70 -9.74 -6.87 14.96
CA ILE A 70 -10.12 -7.90 15.94
C ILE A 70 -10.49 -7.27 17.28
N GLU A 71 -9.73 -6.27 17.74
CA GLU A 71 -9.96 -5.59 19.01
C GLU A 71 -11.32 -4.89 19.04
N MET A 72 -11.70 -4.19 17.98
CA MET A 72 -12.99 -3.53 17.82
C MET A 72 -14.16 -4.49 17.61
N SER A 73 -13.90 -5.75 17.26
CA SER A 73 -14.95 -6.69 16.92
C SER A 73 -15.75 -7.10 18.17
N PRO A 74 -17.10 -7.12 18.09
CA PRO A 74 -17.94 -7.51 19.23
C PRO A 74 -17.84 -9.01 19.52
N GLY A 75 -18.14 -9.39 20.76
CA GLY A 75 -18.20 -10.78 21.21
C GLY A 75 -16.87 -11.31 21.75
N GLU A 76 -16.80 -12.62 21.96
CA GLU A 76 -15.65 -13.31 22.50
C GLU A 76 -15.30 -14.56 21.68
N GLY A 77 -14.09 -15.06 21.81
CA GLY A 77 -13.61 -16.27 21.17
C GLY A 77 -13.75 -16.20 19.64
N PHE A 78 -14.33 -17.22 19.04
CA PHE A 78 -14.49 -17.29 17.58
C PHE A 78 -15.38 -16.17 17.01
N VAL A 79 -16.39 -15.73 17.77
CA VAL A 79 -17.31 -14.67 17.32
C VAL A 79 -16.55 -13.37 17.07
N LYS A 80 -15.60 -13.05 17.94
CA LYS A 80 -14.74 -11.85 17.83
C LYS A 80 -13.87 -11.84 16.56
N VAL A 81 -13.51 -13.02 16.05
CA VAL A 81 -12.62 -13.15 14.89
C VAL A 81 -13.38 -13.06 13.55
N PHE A 82 -14.68 -13.38 13.53
CA PHE A 82 -15.46 -13.44 12.29
C PHE A 82 -15.43 -12.14 11.46
N PRO A 83 -15.61 -10.93 12.00
CA PRO A 83 -15.56 -9.71 11.23
C PRO A 83 -14.22 -9.55 10.51
N ALA A 84 -13.10 -9.78 11.23
CA ALA A 84 -11.76 -9.70 10.67
C ALA A 84 -11.53 -10.78 9.59
N ALA A 85 -11.92 -12.02 9.83
CA ALA A 85 -11.76 -13.11 8.86
C ALA A 85 -12.56 -12.88 7.57
N ILE A 86 -13.81 -12.42 7.70
CA ILE A 86 -14.68 -12.11 6.55
C ILE A 86 -14.12 -10.91 5.80
N GLY A 87 -13.80 -9.82 6.50
CA GLY A 87 -13.24 -8.62 5.88
C GLY A 87 -11.96 -8.92 5.11
N PHE A 88 -11.02 -9.63 5.73
CA PHE A 88 -9.76 -10.05 5.11
C PHE A 88 -9.99 -10.88 3.84
N GLY A 89 -10.84 -11.90 3.91
CA GLY A 89 -11.18 -12.73 2.76
C GLY A 89 -11.81 -11.93 1.62
N LEU A 90 -12.72 -11.00 1.95
CA LEU A 90 -13.34 -10.12 0.95
C LEU A 90 -12.33 -9.17 0.31
N GLY A 91 -11.39 -8.62 1.07
CA GLY A 91 -10.31 -7.77 0.54
C GLY A 91 -9.41 -8.51 -0.45
N ALA A 92 -8.98 -9.72 -0.09
CA ALA A 92 -8.20 -10.56 -0.98
C ALA A 92 -8.97 -10.94 -2.25
N ILE A 93 -10.25 -11.34 -2.13
CA ILE A 93 -11.12 -11.67 -3.28
C ILE A 93 -11.36 -10.44 -4.15
N PHE A 94 -11.50 -9.26 -3.56
CA PHE A 94 -11.70 -8.01 -4.32
C PHE A 94 -10.50 -7.70 -5.22
N ILE A 95 -9.27 -7.75 -4.67
CA ILE A 95 -8.06 -7.52 -5.46
C ILE A 95 -7.88 -8.63 -6.49
N PHE A 96 -8.09 -9.91 -6.13
CA PHE A 96 -8.10 -11.01 -7.08
C PHE A 96 -9.08 -10.79 -8.25
N GLY A 97 -10.27 -10.27 -7.95
CA GLY A 97 -11.26 -9.93 -8.97
C GLY A 97 -10.80 -8.79 -9.89
N LEU A 98 -10.22 -7.73 -9.32
CA LEU A 98 -9.64 -6.63 -10.09
C LEU A 98 -8.49 -7.12 -10.97
N ASP A 99 -7.62 -7.96 -10.42
CA ASP A 99 -6.52 -8.59 -11.11
C ASP A 99 -6.97 -9.36 -12.37
N LYS A 100 -8.03 -10.15 -12.26
CA LYS A 100 -8.60 -10.89 -13.39
C LYS A 100 -9.39 -10.03 -14.38
N LEU A 101 -9.92 -8.90 -13.95
CA LEU A 101 -10.73 -8.01 -14.79
C LEU A 101 -9.89 -6.94 -15.50
N LEU A 102 -8.84 -6.43 -14.86
CA LEU A 102 -8.03 -5.37 -15.43
C LEU A 102 -6.80 -5.94 -16.15
N PRO A 103 -6.55 -5.51 -17.40
CA PRO A 103 -5.34 -5.92 -18.09
C PRO A 103 -4.13 -5.24 -17.47
N HIS A 104 -3.16 -6.02 -16.99
CA HIS A 104 -1.94 -5.51 -16.37
C HIS A 104 -0.74 -6.42 -16.66
N LEU A 105 0.44 -5.95 -16.33
CA LEU A 105 1.70 -6.64 -16.52
C LEU A 105 2.63 -6.33 -15.35
N HIS A 106 3.10 -7.36 -14.68
CA HIS A 106 4.03 -7.22 -13.56
C HIS A 106 5.39 -6.64 -13.98
N ILE A 107 6.11 -6.07 -13.03
CA ILE A 107 7.46 -5.55 -13.25
C ILE A 107 8.37 -6.67 -13.76
N ASN A 108 9.12 -6.41 -14.85
CA ASN A 108 10.04 -7.38 -15.50
C ASN A 108 9.42 -8.64 -16.12
N PHE A 109 8.10 -8.73 -16.26
CA PHE A 109 7.46 -9.79 -17.07
C PHE A 109 7.59 -9.50 -18.59
N ASN A 110 7.54 -10.56 -19.39
CA ASN A 110 7.52 -10.44 -20.85
C ASN A 110 6.10 -10.13 -21.35
N ASP A 111 6.00 -9.61 -22.59
CA ASP A 111 4.70 -9.25 -23.16
C ASP A 111 3.69 -10.43 -23.26
N ASN A 112 4.21 -11.67 -23.28
CA ASN A 112 3.40 -12.90 -23.31
C ASN A 112 2.84 -13.30 -21.93
N GLU A 113 3.25 -12.63 -20.87
CA GLU A 113 2.88 -12.90 -19.47
C GLU A 113 1.88 -11.85 -18.96
N THR A 114 1.15 -11.18 -19.86
CA THR A 114 0.08 -10.22 -19.52
C THR A 114 -1.08 -10.96 -18.87
N GLU A 115 -1.52 -10.47 -17.71
CA GLU A 115 -2.68 -10.98 -16.97
C GLU A 115 -3.94 -10.15 -17.21
N GLY A 116 -5.10 -10.67 -16.78
CA GLY A 116 -6.40 -10.04 -16.97
C GLY A 116 -7.00 -10.24 -18.37
N VAL A 117 -7.89 -9.33 -18.76
CA VAL A 117 -8.58 -9.40 -20.06
C VAL A 117 -7.60 -9.11 -21.18
N LYS A 118 -7.64 -9.91 -22.25
CA LYS A 118 -6.79 -9.72 -23.46
C LYS A 118 -6.93 -8.30 -24.00
N THR A 119 -5.82 -7.62 -24.16
CA THR A 119 -5.76 -6.21 -24.58
C THR A 119 -4.63 -5.97 -25.57
N GLN A 120 -4.73 -4.87 -26.32
CA GLN A 120 -3.67 -4.33 -27.15
C GLN A 120 -2.97 -3.12 -26.50
N LEU A 121 -3.19 -2.90 -25.18
CA LEU A 121 -2.55 -1.81 -24.45
C LEU A 121 -1.03 -2.00 -24.43
N HIS A 122 -0.34 -0.87 -24.49
CA HIS A 122 1.12 -0.87 -24.45
C HIS A 122 1.64 -1.35 -23.10
N LYS A 123 2.72 -2.13 -23.08
CA LYS A 123 3.40 -2.66 -21.88
C LYS A 123 3.54 -1.64 -20.74
N THR A 124 3.91 -0.41 -21.09
CA THR A 124 4.02 0.71 -20.15
C THR A 124 2.72 0.98 -19.38
N THR A 125 1.59 0.94 -20.10
CA THR A 125 0.26 1.19 -19.51
C THR A 125 -0.14 0.05 -18.58
N LEU A 126 0.14 -1.19 -18.98
CA LEU A 126 -0.14 -2.39 -18.19
C LEU A 126 0.66 -2.40 -16.87
N LEU A 127 1.93 -2.02 -16.92
CA LEU A 127 2.77 -1.88 -15.73
C LEU A 127 2.23 -0.81 -14.76
N VAL A 128 1.84 0.35 -15.29
CA VAL A 128 1.26 1.41 -14.44
C VAL A 128 -0.07 0.97 -13.82
N LEU A 129 -0.91 0.23 -14.56
CA LEU A 129 -2.17 -0.30 -14.03
C LEU A 129 -1.93 -1.30 -12.89
N ALA A 130 -0.97 -2.22 -13.04
CA ALA A 130 -0.60 -3.15 -11.97
C ALA A 130 -0.34 -2.39 -10.67
N ILE A 131 0.59 -1.45 -10.68
CA ILE A 131 0.98 -0.71 -9.46
C ILE A 131 -0.14 0.22 -8.96
N THR A 132 -0.97 0.76 -9.85
CA THR A 132 -2.15 1.52 -9.43
C THR A 132 -3.12 0.67 -8.60
N LEU A 133 -3.26 -0.62 -8.92
CA LEU A 133 -4.09 -1.55 -8.14
C LEU A 133 -3.54 -1.74 -6.72
N HIS A 134 -2.22 -1.76 -6.56
CA HIS A 134 -1.56 -1.89 -5.25
C HIS A 134 -1.81 -0.68 -4.35
N ASN A 135 -1.80 0.51 -4.90
CA ASN A 135 -1.95 1.76 -4.16
C ASN A 135 -3.40 2.00 -3.67
N ILE A 136 -4.41 1.30 -4.21
CA ILE A 136 -5.80 1.40 -3.73
C ILE A 136 -5.93 0.91 -2.27
N PRO A 137 -5.49 -0.30 -1.91
CA PRO A 137 -5.49 -0.78 -0.52
C PRO A 137 -4.76 0.13 0.45
N GLU A 138 -3.63 0.71 0.03
CA GLU A 138 -2.81 1.60 0.87
C GLU A 138 -3.55 2.88 1.23
N GLY A 139 -4.12 3.55 0.23
CA GLY A 139 -4.95 4.72 0.47
C GLY A 139 -6.17 4.40 1.34
N LEU A 140 -6.88 3.30 1.05
CA LEU A 140 -8.01 2.84 1.86
C LEU A 140 -7.62 2.60 3.32
N ALA A 141 -6.50 1.92 3.57
CA ALA A 141 -6.01 1.61 4.92
C ALA A 141 -5.80 2.89 5.74
N ILE A 142 -5.09 3.87 5.20
CA ILE A 142 -4.88 5.18 5.85
C ILE A 142 -6.23 5.85 6.14
N GLY A 143 -7.11 5.92 5.14
CA GLY A 143 -8.40 6.58 5.27
C GLY A 143 -9.29 5.96 6.33
N VAL A 144 -9.41 4.63 6.31
CA VAL A 144 -10.20 3.87 7.28
C VAL A 144 -9.65 4.09 8.70
N LEU A 145 -8.33 4.08 8.88
CA LEU A 145 -7.74 4.23 10.20
C LEU A 145 -7.90 5.65 10.76
N PHE A 146 -7.76 6.71 9.95
CA PHE A 146 -8.09 8.08 10.36
C PHE A 146 -9.58 8.24 10.71
N GLY A 147 -10.46 7.64 9.91
CA GLY A 147 -11.89 7.61 10.20
C GLY A 147 -12.21 6.89 11.51
N ALA A 148 -11.56 5.77 11.79
CA ALA A 148 -11.69 4.98 13.01
C ALA A 148 -11.22 5.77 14.25
N ALA A 149 -10.03 6.34 14.18
CA ALA A 149 -9.46 7.15 15.25
C ALA A 149 -10.35 8.35 15.61
N ALA A 150 -10.91 9.03 14.61
CA ALA A 150 -11.82 10.16 14.81
C ALA A 150 -13.14 9.78 15.50
N ASN A 151 -13.59 8.53 15.33
CA ASN A 151 -14.78 8.02 16.02
C ASN A 151 -14.48 7.44 17.40
N GLY A 152 -13.23 7.53 17.90
CA GLY A 152 -12.82 7.02 19.20
C GLY A 152 -12.97 5.50 19.35
N MET A 153 -12.79 4.77 18.25
CA MET A 153 -12.90 3.32 18.23
C MET A 153 -11.73 2.67 18.98
N GLU A 154 -12.03 1.65 19.77
CA GLU A 154 -11.01 0.91 20.51
C GLU A 154 -9.97 0.32 19.56
N GLY A 155 -8.68 0.43 19.88
CA GLY A 155 -7.58 -0.05 19.04
C GLY A 155 -7.21 0.86 17.87
N ALA A 156 -7.98 1.94 17.56
CA ALA A 156 -7.60 2.92 16.54
C ALA A 156 -7.22 4.26 17.17
N THR A 157 -5.99 4.68 16.91
CA THR A 157 -5.47 5.95 17.41
C THR A 157 -4.95 6.83 16.28
N TYR A 158 -4.94 8.15 16.47
CA TYR A 158 -4.29 9.05 15.52
C TYR A 158 -2.78 8.78 15.40
N ALA A 159 -2.15 8.35 16.50
CA ALA A 159 -0.74 7.96 16.49
C ALA A 159 -0.51 6.74 15.60
N GLY A 160 -1.36 5.71 15.70
CA GLY A 160 -1.33 4.53 14.81
C GLY A 160 -1.61 4.89 13.34
N ALA A 161 -2.56 5.80 13.07
CA ALA A 161 -2.83 6.28 11.71
C ALA A 161 -1.62 7.03 11.11
N ILE A 162 -0.91 7.82 11.92
CA ILE A 162 0.32 8.50 11.52
C ILE A 162 1.46 7.49 11.32
N ALA A 163 1.60 6.49 12.21
CA ALA A 163 2.61 5.43 12.08
C ALA A 163 2.42 4.65 10.77
N LEU A 164 1.18 4.25 10.44
CA LEU A 164 0.84 3.62 9.18
C LEU A 164 1.16 4.54 7.99
N THR A 165 0.79 5.82 8.06
CA THR A 165 1.09 6.81 7.00
C THR A 165 2.60 6.93 6.76
N ILE A 166 3.41 6.98 7.81
CA ILE A 166 4.88 7.04 7.71
C ILE A 166 5.42 5.75 7.08
N GLY A 167 4.94 4.59 7.51
CA GLY A 167 5.34 3.30 6.96
C GLY A 167 5.04 3.19 5.46
N ILE A 168 3.81 3.56 5.05
CA ILE A 168 3.42 3.59 3.64
C ILE A 168 4.24 4.63 2.87
N ALA A 169 4.50 5.80 3.41
CA ALA A 169 5.36 6.79 2.76
C ALA A 169 6.78 6.26 2.53
N ILE A 170 7.36 5.54 3.49
CA ILE A 170 8.70 4.96 3.37
C ILE A 170 8.74 3.91 2.24
N GLN A 171 7.74 3.05 2.11
CA GLN A 171 7.67 2.06 1.03
C GLN A 171 7.37 2.67 -0.34
N ASN A 172 6.58 3.74 -0.40
CA ASN A 172 6.19 4.40 -1.63
C ASN A 172 7.38 5.03 -2.38
N PHE A 173 8.44 5.41 -1.68
CA PHE A 173 9.65 5.90 -2.34
C PHE A 173 10.32 4.82 -3.21
N PRO A 174 10.62 3.60 -2.71
CA PRO A 174 11.02 2.47 -3.55
C PRO A 174 10.07 2.16 -4.70
N GLU A 175 8.76 2.20 -4.46
CA GLU A 175 7.76 1.87 -5.48
C GLU A 175 7.76 2.85 -6.64
N GLY A 176 7.71 4.15 -6.38
CA GLY A 176 7.79 5.17 -7.42
C GLY A 176 9.04 5.02 -8.28
N PHE A 177 10.17 4.66 -7.67
CA PHE A 177 11.40 4.36 -8.38
C PHE A 177 11.32 3.07 -9.19
N ALA A 178 10.73 2.00 -8.63
CA ALA A 178 10.55 0.70 -9.29
C ALA A 178 9.64 0.77 -10.52
N VAL A 179 8.71 1.72 -10.56
CA VAL A 179 7.88 2.01 -11.76
C VAL A 179 8.65 2.83 -12.78
N ALA A 180 9.26 3.93 -12.34
CA ALA A 180 9.83 4.91 -13.26
C ALA A 180 11.10 4.38 -13.97
N MET A 181 11.91 3.56 -13.33
CA MET A 181 13.17 3.05 -13.91
C MET A 181 12.98 2.03 -15.03
N PRO A 182 12.11 1.03 -14.94
CA PRO A 182 11.81 0.14 -16.08
C PRO A 182 11.27 0.92 -17.29
N LEU A 183 10.40 1.91 -17.09
CA LEU A 183 9.89 2.76 -18.16
C LEU A 183 11.02 3.51 -18.86
N ARG A 184 11.98 4.02 -18.07
CA ARG A 184 13.17 4.68 -18.60
C ARG A 184 14.05 3.74 -19.41
N ARG A 185 14.22 2.48 -18.96
CA ARG A 185 14.96 1.43 -19.69
C ARG A 185 14.26 1.04 -21.00
N ALA A 186 12.94 1.02 -21.02
CA ALA A 186 12.13 0.76 -22.21
C ALA A 186 12.15 1.91 -23.22
N GLY A 187 12.96 2.97 -23.00
CA GLY A 187 13.15 4.09 -23.95
C GLY A 187 12.23 5.29 -23.71
N ALA A 188 11.40 5.29 -22.70
CA ALA A 188 10.61 6.47 -22.35
C ALA A 188 11.50 7.64 -21.93
N SER A 189 11.08 8.89 -22.23
CA SER A 189 11.79 10.07 -21.74
C SER A 189 11.78 10.14 -20.22
N ARG A 190 12.73 10.86 -19.60
CA ARG A 190 12.77 11.05 -18.14
C ARG A 190 11.45 11.61 -17.60
N LEU A 191 10.93 12.64 -18.27
CA LEU A 191 9.68 13.29 -17.89
C LEU A 191 8.50 12.31 -17.97
N LYS A 192 8.42 11.52 -19.04
CA LYS A 192 7.35 10.52 -19.22
C LYS A 192 7.45 9.42 -18.17
N SER A 193 8.65 8.93 -17.85
CA SER A 193 8.88 7.93 -16.80
C SER A 193 8.48 8.47 -15.42
N PHE A 194 8.85 9.71 -15.10
CA PHE A 194 8.42 10.38 -13.88
C PHE A 194 6.89 10.50 -13.79
N TRP A 195 6.25 10.99 -14.86
CA TRP A 195 4.79 11.17 -14.87
C TRP A 195 4.04 9.86 -14.66
N TYR A 196 4.42 8.79 -15.33
CA TYR A 196 3.78 7.50 -15.12
C TYR A 196 4.10 6.92 -13.74
N GLY A 197 5.32 7.08 -13.24
CA GLY A 197 5.70 6.63 -11.92
C GLY A 197 4.90 7.30 -10.80
N GLN A 198 4.69 8.61 -10.85
CA GLN A 198 3.90 9.30 -9.83
C GLN A 198 2.38 9.11 -10.01
N LEU A 199 1.88 8.94 -11.26
CA LEU A 199 0.46 8.73 -11.50
C LEU A 199 -0.05 7.38 -10.97
N SER A 200 0.81 6.38 -10.80
CA SER A 200 0.41 5.09 -10.23
C SER A 200 -0.17 5.24 -8.82
N ALA A 201 0.29 6.21 -8.05
CA ALA A 201 -0.15 6.45 -6.68
C ALA A 201 -1.22 7.57 -6.53
N ILE A 202 -1.70 8.19 -7.63
CA ILE A 202 -2.74 9.22 -7.58
C ILE A 202 -4.06 8.69 -6.99
N VAL A 203 -4.25 7.40 -6.99
CA VAL A 203 -5.43 6.72 -6.42
C VAL A 203 -5.42 6.70 -4.89
N GLU A 204 -4.28 6.86 -4.23
CA GLU A 204 -4.18 6.85 -2.77
C GLU A 204 -5.00 7.98 -2.13
N PRO A 205 -4.89 9.27 -2.53
CA PRO A 205 -5.74 10.32 -2.01
C PRO A 205 -7.24 10.05 -2.21
N ILE A 206 -7.61 9.50 -3.36
CA ILE A 206 -9.00 9.16 -3.68
C ILE A 206 -9.48 8.02 -2.76
N ALA A 207 -8.72 6.94 -2.67
CA ALA A 207 -9.03 5.80 -1.82
C ALA A 207 -9.04 6.18 -0.32
N GLY A 208 -8.11 7.04 0.11
CA GLY A 208 -8.07 7.56 1.48
C GLY A 208 -9.33 8.33 1.86
N VAL A 209 -9.78 9.23 0.99
CA VAL A 209 -11.05 9.95 1.20
C VAL A 209 -12.23 8.99 1.25
N ILE A 210 -12.31 8.01 0.33
CA ILE A 210 -13.37 7.00 0.33
C ILE A 210 -13.34 6.18 1.63
N GLY A 211 -12.16 5.74 2.08
CA GLY A 211 -11.98 5.00 3.32
C GLY A 211 -12.49 5.79 4.53
N ALA A 212 -12.05 7.05 4.69
CA ALA A 212 -12.47 7.90 5.81
C ALA A 212 -13.98 8.19 5.79
N VAL A 213 -14.54 8.52 4.64
CA VAL A 213 -15.99 8.78 4.47
C VAL A 213 -16.80 7.51 4.81
N SER A 214 -16.38 6.35 4.33
CA SER A 214 -17.07 5.08 4.58
C SER A 214 -17.22 4.80 6.08
N VAL A 215 -16.19 5.05 6.86
CA VAL A 215 -16.19 4.85 8.31
C VAL A 215 -17.12 5.83 9.03
N ILE A 216 -17.15 7.10 8.63
CA ILE A 216 -17.99 8.11 9.25
C ILE A 216 -19.48 7.72 9.18
N TYR A 217 -19.90 7.17 8.04
CA TYR A 217 -21.31 6.83 7.82
C TYR A 217 -21.69 5.41 8.25
N MET A 218 -20.72 4.51 8.41
CA MET A 218 -20.97 3.08 8.59
C MET A 218 -20.04 2.46 9.65
N GLN A 219 -20.09 2.97 10.88
CA GLN A 219 -19.23 2.49 11.99
C GLN A 219 -19.30 0.97 12.23
N SER A 220 -20.48 0.37 12.02
CA SER A 220 -20.67 -1.07 12.21
C SER A 220 -19.86 -1.96 11.27
N ILE A 221 -19.39 -1.42 10.13
CA ILE A 221 -18.57 -2.17 9.18
C ILE A 221 -17.07 -1.94 9.37
N LEU A 222 -16.69 -1.12 10.32
CA LEU A 222 -15.29 -0.73 10.51
C LEU A 222 -14.34 -1.90 10.72
N PRO A 223 -14.63 -2.91 11.59
CA PRO A 223 -13.77 -4.08 11.70
C PRO A 223 -13.58 -4.80 10.36
N TYR A 224 -14.64 -4.89 9.56
CA TYR A 224 -14.58 -5.49 8.23
C TYR A 224 -13.74 -4.63 7.27
N ALA A 225 -13.86 -3.30 7.34
CA ALA A 225 -13.14 -2.38 6.45
C ALA A 225 -11.63 -2.38 6.70
N LEU A 226 -11.19 -2.40 7.98
CA LEU A 226 -9.78 -2.55 8.35
C LEU A 226 -9.22 -3.88 7.88
N ALA A 227 -9.92 -4.98 8.16
CA ALA A 227 -9.50 -6.30 7.73
C ALA A 227 -9.54 -6.45 6.20
N PHE A 228 -10.48 -5.80 5.51
CA PHE A 228 -10.55 -5.74 4.04
C PHE A 228 -9.26 -5.11 3.47
N ALA A 229 -8.84 -3.96 3.99
CA ALA A 229 -7.60 -3.33 3.56
C ALA A 229 -6.39 -4.23 3.81
N ALA A 230 -6.33 -4.88 4.99
CA ALA A 230 -5.26 -5.84 5.29
C ALA A 230 -5.23 -7.03 4.31
N GLY A 231 -6.39 -7.63 4.02
CA GLY A 231 -6.49 -8.76 3.08
C GLY A 231 -6.08 -8.37 1.66
N ALA A 232 -6.48 -7.19 1.23
CA ALA A 232 -6.09 -6.62 -0.06
C ALA A 232 -4.57 -6.41 -0.14
N MET A 233 -3.94 -5.82 0.90
CA MET A 233 -2.49 -5.62 0.95
C MET A 233 -1.71 -6.93 0.98
N ILE A 234 -2.15 -7.93 1.77
CA ILE A 234 -1.49 -9.25 1.81
C ILE A 234 -1.60 -9.96 0.46
N PHE A 235 -2.75 -9.86 -0.22
CA PHE A 235 -2.89 -10.40 -1.58
C PHE A 235 -1.83 -9.82 -2.51
N VAL A 236 -1.68 -8.50 -2.54
CA VAL A 236 -0.68 -7.80 -3.36
C VAL A 236 0.74 -8.27 -3.04
N VAL A 237 1.10 -8.41 -1.78
CA VAL A 237 2.46 -8.87 -1.40
C VAL A 237 2.72 -10.28 -1.93
N VAL A 238 1.75 -11.18 -1.82
CA VAL A 238 1.91 -12.60 -2.23
C VAL A 238 1.87 -12.73 -3.75
N GLU A 239 1.02 -11.99 -4.43
CA GLU A 239 0.81 -12.06 -5.89
C GLU A 239 1.92 -11.35 -6.67
N GLU A 240 2.37 -10.20 -6.18
CA GLU A 240 3.24 -9.31 -6.95
C GLU A 240 4.66 -9.21 -6.36
N VAL A 241 4.75 -8.80 -5.09
CA VAL A 241 6.05 -8.42 -4.50
C VAL A 241 6.94 -9.64 -4.33
N ILE A 242 6.42 -10.72 -3.75
CA ILE A 242 7.21 -11.94 -3.53
C ILE A 242 7.65 -12.58 -4.84
N PRO A 243 6.78 -12.85 -5.84
CA PRO A 243 7.20 -13.43 -7.10
C PRO A 243 8.25 -12.58 -7.83
N GLU A 244 8.09 -11.25 -7.84
CA GLU A 244 9.04 -10.36 -8.48
C GLU A 244 10.44 -10.44 -7.84
N THR A 245 10.52 -10.52 -6.51
CA THR A 245 11.79 -10.62 -5.78
C THR A 245 12.47 -11.97 -5.90
N GLN A 246 11.78 -13.02 -6.37
CA GLN A 246 12.31 -14.38 -6.54
C GLN A 246 12.80 -14.66 -7.97
N ARG A 247 12.69 -13.73 -8.91
CA ARG A 247 13.02 -13.93 -10.32
C ARG A 247 14.50 -13.92 -10.65
N ASP A 248 15.35 -13.39 -9.77
CA ASP A 248 16.77 -13.22 -10.04
C ASP A 248 17.63 -13.80 -8.89
N LYS A 249 18.93 -13.81 -9.08
CA LYS A 249 19.93 -14.31 -8.13
C LYS A 249 20.07 -13.49 -6.83
N TYR A 250 19.36 -12.40 -6.69
CA TYR A 250 19.44 -11.50 -5.54
C TYR A 250 18.36 -11.75 -4.48
N THR A 251 17.79 -12.94 -4.47
CA THR A 251 16.75 -13.37 -3.52
C THR A 251 17.13 -13.11 -2.05
N ASP A 252 18.38 -13.38 -1.66
CA ASP A 252 18.83 -13.14 -0.28
C ASP A 252 18.78 -11.64 0.09
N VAL A 253 19.10 -10.76 -0.86
CA VAL A 253 19.01 -9.31 -0.64
C VAL A 253 17.57 -8.88 -0.47
N ALA A 254 16.65 -9.45 -1.25
CA ALA A 254 15.22 -9.21 -1.12
C ALA A 254 14.66 -9.72 0.22
N VAL A 255 15.08 -10.91 0.66
CA VAL A 255 14.69 -11.47 1.97
C VAL A 255 15.18 -10.59 3.12
N LEU A 256 16.43 -10.15 3.08
CA LEU A 256 16.96 -9.22 4.09
C LEU A 256 16.24 -7.86 4.05
N GLY A 257 15.93 -7.37 2.86
CA GLY A 257 15.08 -6.20 2.68
C GLY A 257 13.73 -6.36 3.35
N PHE A 258 13.04 -7.49 3.07
CA PHE A 258 11.74 -7.81 3.66
C PHE A 258 11.77 -7.83 5.20
N ILE A 259 12.76 -8.51 5.77
CA ILE A 259 12.95 -8.54 7.23
C ILE A 259 13.20 -7.11 7.77
N GLY A 260 14.03 -6.32 7.08
CA GLY A 260 14.29 -4.93 7.45
C GLY A 260 13.04 -4.05 7.41
N GLY A 261 12.23 -4.15 6.35
CA GLY A 261 10.97 -3.43 6.22
C GLY A 261 9.96 -3.82 7.30
N PHE A 262 9.83 -5.12 7.55
CA PHE A 262 8.98 -5.63 8.61
C PHE A 262 9.38 -5.08 9.99
N LEU A 263 10.68 -5.09 10.30
CA LEU A 263 11.18 -4.55 11.57
C LEU A 263 10.94 -3.05 11.71
N VAL A 264 11.17 -2.27 10.64
CA VAL A 264 10.92 -0.83 10.65
C VAL A 264 9.46 -0.53 10.94
N MET A 265 8.54 -1.20 10.24
CA MET A 265 7.11 -0.98 10.45
C MET A 265 6.64 -1.44 11.82
N MET A 266 7.10 -2.59 12.30
CA MET A 266 6.83 -3.08 13.65
C MET A 266 7.27 -2.06 14.71
N ILE A 267 8.47 -1.45 14.55
CA ILE A 267 8.97 -0.43 15.47
C ILE A 267 8.09 0.83 15.42
N LEU A 268 7.65 1.23 14.23
CA LEU A 268 6.77 2.39 14.07
C LEU A 268 5.40 2.16 14.74
N ASP A 269 4.76 1.02 14.45
CA ASP A 269 3.44 0.70 15.02
C ASP A 269 3.49 0.55 16.54
N VAL A 270 4.39 -0.28 17.06
CA VAL A 270 4.47 -0.56 18.51
C VAL A 270 5.08 0.62 19.28
N GLY A 271 5.96 1.40 18.63
CA GLY A 271 6.64 2.53 19.28
C GLY A 271 5.85 3.84 19.26
N LEU A 272 4.93 4.01 18.31
CA LEU A 272 4.15 5.24 18.12
C LEU A 272 2.65 5.02 18.39
N GLY A 273 2.13 3.82 18.10
CA GLY A 273 0.73 3.44 18.32
C GLY A 273 0.48 3.00 19.74
#